data_412a55f7ffd3ca00faa3c8640e7fedb1
#
_entry.id   412a55f7ffd3ca00faa3c8640e7fedb1
#
_cell.length_a   1.000
_cell.length_b   1.000
_cell.length_c   1.000
_cell.angle_alpha   90.00
_cell.angle_beta   90.00
_cell.angle_gamma   90.00
#
_symmetry.space_group_name_H-M   'P 1'
#
loop_
_entity.id
_entity.type
_entity.pdbx_description
1 polymer ?
#
loop_
_entity_poly.entity_id
_entity_poly.type
_entity_poly.pdbx_seq_one_letter_code
_entity_poly.pdbx_strand_id
1 'polypeptide(L)'
;MNTGARNRRFARLKNFALLFLCVLLCTPGHAEGVFRIVAYVAGWSMPAVIHPEKLTHINFAFAEITPAGRAQLANGELEASLRRLVALKMTNPRLKVIVSIGGWMADGFSDAALTESSRALFADSAVDLLRRFSADGIDLDWEYPGQGVAGIKYRAEDRQNFTRLLEMLRSKLDAASVTQGRTGAGRYTLSIASADREYFDHTEMDRLHVYLDWINVMSYDFFNSLTPTTGHHAGLYRAAATVPTDRDADDSVKQHLAAGVPSEKIVLGVAFYGRGFAGVKPIDNGLEQPYERFEGAHDYSELAEKFIGKQGFVRYWDDRAKAPYLWNSASRTFITYDDPRSIGIKARYVKAHRLGGMMFWELSEDRNDELLDVIARSMRSK
;
A
#
# COMPACT_ATOMS: atom_id res chain seq x y z
N MET A 1 55.12 -78.23 -49.52
CA MET A 1 53.72 -78.35 -49.79
C MET A 1 52.95 -77.54 -48.74
N ASN A 2 52.22 -76.68 -49.19
CA ASN A 2 51.12 -76.02 -48.56
C ASN A 2 51.29 -74.59 -48.08
N THR A 3 50.56 -73.84 -48.74
CA THR A 3 50.45 -72.40 -48.74
C THR A 3 49.50 -71.88 -47.61
N GLY A 4 49.96 -70.86 -46.86
CA GLY A 4 49.15 -70.22 -45.87
C GLY A 4 48.74 -68.81 -46.27
N ALA A 5 47.45 -68.59 -46.38
CA ALA A 5 46.85 -67.32 -46.73
C ALA A 5 46.80 -66.36 -45.53
N ARG A 6 47.28 -65.14 -45.70
CA ARG A 6 47.16 -64.06 -44.74
C ARG A 6 45.85 -63.29 -44.93
N ASN A 7 44.91 -63.41 -43.97
CA ASN A 7 43.77 -62.53 -43.89
C ASN A 7 44.10 -61.22 -43.22
N ARG A 8 43.98 -60.07 -43.91
CA ARG A 8 44.01 -58.74 -43.40
C ARG A 8 42.61 -58.35 -42.96
N ARG A 9 42.38 -58.16 -41.65
CA ARG A 9 41.15 -57.54 -41.11
C ARG A 9 41.34 -56.05 -41.12
N PHE A 10 40.46 -55.36 -41.87
CA PHE A 10 40.31 -53.92 -41.81
C PHE A 10 39.47 -53.58 -40.57
N ALA A 11 40.09 -52.83 -39.62
CA ALA A 11 39.38 -52.24 -38.50
C ALA A 11 38.67 -50.97 -39.00
N ARG A 12 37.33 -50.97 -38.96
CA ARG A 12 36.53 -49.76 -39.16
C ARG A 12 36.48 -48.96 -37.84
N LEU A 13 37.13 -47.80 -37.78
CA LEU A 13 36.90 -46.80 -36.73
C LEU A 13 35.49 -46.23 -36.93
N LYS A 14 34.62 -46.43 -35.96
CA LYS A 14 33.34 -45.72 -35.86
C LYS A 14 33.61 -44.42 -35.10
N ASN A 15 33.59 -43.30 -35.81
CA ASN A 15 33.54 -41.98 -35.19
C ASN A 15 32.19 -41.79 -34.51
N PHE A 16 32.17 -41.80 -33.17
CA PHE A 16 31.03 -41.31 -32.35
C PHE A 16 31.19 -39.80 -32.21
N ALA A 17 30.45 -39.02 -33.00
CA ALA A 17 30.27 -37.62 -32.78
C ALA A 17 29.35 -37.43 -31.58
N LEU A 18 29.90 -37.03 -30.44
CA LEU A 18 29.14 -36.61 -29.27
C LEU A 18 28.54 -35.21 -29.56
N LEU A 19 27.26 -35.19 -29.92
CA LEU A 19 26.50 -33.92 -29.98
C LEU A 19 26.26 -33.44 -28.54
N PHE A 20 27.02 -32.43 -28.07
CA PHE A 20 26.70 -31.68 -26.86
C PHE A 20 25.52 -30.77 -27.18
N LEU A 21 24.30 -31.22 -26.76
CA LEU A 21 23.09 -30.41 -26.76
C LEU A 21 23.22 -29.43 -25.60
N CYS A 22 23.71 -28.19 -25.85
CA CYS A 22 23.64 -27.09 -24.92
C CYS A 22 22.15 -26.71 -24.77
N VAL A 23 21.48 -27.29 -23.76
CA VAL A 23 20.20 -26.77 -23.30
C VAL A 23 20.53 -25.43 -22.61
N LEU A 24 20.39 -24.34 -23.34
CA LEU A 24 20.27 -23.00 -22.77
C LEU A 24 19.00 -23.01 -21.92
N LEU A 25 19.17 -23.20 -20.62
CA LEU A 25 18.15 -22.87 -19.64
C LEU A 25 17.95 -21.34 -19.74
N CYS A 26 17.05 -20.92 -20.64
CA CYS A 26 16.43 -19.62 -20.54
C CYS A 26 15.69 -19.57 -19.21
N THR A 27 16.34 -19.12 -18.14
CA THR A 27 15.61 -18.59 -16.99
C THR A 27 14.71 -17.51 -17.56
N PRO A 28 13.38 -17.60 -17.36
CA PRO A 28 12.50 -16.51 -17.77
C PRO A 28 13.02 -15.28 -17.02
N GLY A 29 13.61 -14.34 -17.75
CA GLY A 29 13.95 -13.03 -17.22
C GLY A 29 12.64 -12.47 -16.69
N HIS A 30 12.53 -12.33 -15.38
CA HIS A 30 11.45 -11.57 -14.78
C HIS A 30 11.55 -10.20 -15.43
N ALA A 31 10.56 -9.85 -16.25
CA ALA A 31 10.41 -8.47 -16.66
C ALA A 31 10.41 -7.66 -15.38
N GLU A 32 11.39 -6.76 -15.23
CA GLU A 32 11.44 -5.86 -14.08
C GLU A 32 10.08 -5.16 -14.02
N GLY A 33 9.23 -5.59 -13.08
CA GLY A 33 7.89 -5.03 -12.90
C GLY A 33 8.05 -3.55 -12.55
N VAL A 34 7.33 -2.69 -13.24
CA VAL A 34 7.27 -1.27 -12.88
C VAL A 34 6.69 -1.18 -11.47
N PHE A 35 7.46 -0.67 -10.51
CA PHE A 35 6.98 -0.42 -9.16
C PHE A 35 5.73 0.47 -9.17
N ARG A 36 4.74 0.13 -8.37
CA ARG A 36 3.58 0.99 -8.16
C ARG A 36 3.97 2.20 -7.33
N ILE A 37 3.48 3.37 -7.73
CA ILE A 37 3.49 4.60 -6.94
C ILE A 37 2.03 4.99 -6.81
N VAL A 38 1.46 4.71 -5.63
CA VAL A 38 0.02 4.83 -5.34
C VAL A 38 -0.20 6.03 -4.43
N ALA A 39 -0.87 7.06 -4.94
CA ALA A 39 -1.28 8.22 -4.16
C ALA A 39 -2.71 8.05 -3.68
N TYR A 40 -2.98 8.09 -2.36
CA TYR A 40 -4.32 8.44 -1.94
C TYR A 40 -4.53 9.94 -2.15
N VAL A 41 -5.72 10.30 -2.63
CA VAL A 41 -6.15 11.68 -2.84
C VAL A 41 -7.49 11.86 -2.17
N ALA A 42 -7.51 12.66 -1.10
CA ALA A 42 -8.72 12.99 -0.37
C ALA A 42 -9.64 13.88 -1.23
N GLY A 43 -10.85 13.40 -1.53
CA GLY A 43 -11.78 14.11 -2.39
C GLY A 43 -12.24 15.47 -1.83
N TRP A 44 -12.13 15.65 -0.51
CA TRP A 44 -12.44 16.89 0.22
C TRP A 44 -11.24 17.85 0.38
N SER A 45 -10.02 17.42 0.00
CA SER A 45 -8.77 18.18 0.10
C SER A 45 -7.95 18.04 -1.18
N MET A 46 -8.56 18.38 -2.32
CA MET A 46 -7.93 18.20 -3.63
C MET A 46 -6.71 19.11 -3.80
N PRO A 47 -5.51 18.58 -4.11
CA PRO A 47 -4.35 19.40 -4.42
C PRO A 47 -4.64 20.37 -5.58
N ALA A 48 -4.10 21.59 -5.50
CA ALA A 48 -4.23 22.57 -6.58
C ALA A 48 -3.57 22.07 -7.89
N VAL A 49 -2.39 21.49 -7.76
CA VAL A 49 -1.61 20.88 -8.86
C VAL A 49 -1.35 19.41 -8.53
N ILE A 50 -1.48 18.56 -9.53
CA ILE A 50 -1.12 17.14 -9.46
C ILE A 50 -0.18 16.86 -10.63
N HIS A 51 0.93 16.18 -10.37
CA HIS A 51 1.92 15.73 -11.34
C HIS A 51 1.71 14.25 -11.72
N PRO A 52 0.76 13.94 -12.64
CA PRO A 52 0.36 12.56 -12.91
C PRO A 52 1.51 11.72 -13.48
N GLU A 53 2.50 12.36 -14.11
CA GLU A 53 3.69 11.67 -14.61
C GLU A 53 4.55 11.06 -13.49
N LYS A 54 4.44 11.52 -12.25
CA LYS A 54 5.15 10.97 -11.09
C LYS A 54 4.45 9.73 -10.51
N LEU A 55 3.21 9.48 -10.88
CA LEU A 55 2.33 8.46 -10.30
C LEU A 55 2.06 7.31 -11.28
N THR A 56 1.74 6.14 -10.76
CA THR A 56 1.18 5.02 -11.52
C THR A 56 -0.30 4.82 -11.22
N HIS A 57 -0.71 5.08 -9.98
CA HIS A 57 -2.07 4.92 -9.49
C HIS A 57 -2.47 6.11 -8.61
N ILE A 58 -3.74 6.47 -8.68
CA ILE A 58 -4.40 7.35 -7.72
C ILE A 58 -5.56 6.57 -7.12
N ASN A 59 -5.59 6.44 -5.80
CA ASN A 59 -6.74 5.96 -5.04
C ASN A 59 -7.55 7.19 -4.59
N PHE A 60 -8.70 7.40 -5.19
CA PHE A 60 -9.62 8.47 -4.80
C PHE A 60 -10.29 8.11 -3.47
N ALA A 61 -10.09 8.87 -2.45
CA ALA A 61 -10.64 8.69 -1.11
C ALA A 61 -11.76 9.71 -0.85
N PHE A 62 -13.01 9.36 -0.61
CA PHE A 62 -13.58 8.02 -0.61
C PHE A 62 -14.96 8.01 -1.23
N ALA A 63 -15.37 6.85 -1.74
CA ALA A 63 -16.77 6.50 -1.86
C ALA A 63 -17.25 5.87 -0.53
N GLU A 64 -18.55 5.91 -0.26
CA GLU A 64 -19.19 5.37 0.93
C GLU A 64 -20.10 4.18 0.62
N ILE A 65 -20.48 3.45 1.66
CA ILE A 65 -21.53 2.43 1.59
C ILE A 65 -22.83 3.02 2.16
N THR A 66 -23.86 3.10 1.33
CA THR A 66 -25.17 3.60 1.77
C THR A 66 -25.84 2.65 2.78
N PRO A 67 -26.83 3.10 3.54
CA PRO A 67 -27.65 2.22 4.38
C PRO A 67 -28.33 1.08 3.60
N ALA A 68 -28.52 1.24 2.28
CA ALA A 68 -29.03 0.20 1.39
C ALA A 68 -27.94 -0.78 0.90
N GLY A 69 -26.69 -0.65 1.35
CA GLY A 69 -25.57 -1.54 0.99
C GLY A 69 -24.95 -1.27 -0.38
N ARG A 70 -25.12 -0.08 -0.95
CA ARG A 70 -24.59 0.29 -2.27
C ARG A 70 -23.39 1.21 -2.14
N ALA A 71 -22.38 1.01 -2.97
CA ALA A 71 -21.28 1.95 -3.12
C ALA A 71 -21.74 3.20 -3.88
N GLN A 72 -21.44 4.39 -3.35
CA GLN A 72 -21.73 5.67 -4.00
C GLN A 72 -20.74 6.77 -3.59
N LEU A 73 -20.74 7.88 -4.30
CA LEU A 73 -20.14 9.14 -3.83
C LEU A 73 -21.20 9.96 -3.08
N ALA A 74 -20.82 10.52 -1.94
CA ALA A 74 -21.76 11.17 -1.03
C ALA A 74 -22.42 12.43 -1.63
N ASN A 75 -21.72 13.12 -2.55
CA ASN A 75 -22.19 14.39 -3.12
C ASN A 75 -21.55 14.72 -4.46
N GLY A 76 -22.06 15.80 -5.10
CA GLY A 76 -21.57 16.27 -6.39
C GLY A 76 -20.14 16.83 -6.39
N GLU A 77 -19.64 17.29 -5.23
CA GLU A 77 -18.26 17.79 -5.11
C GLU A 77 -17.26 16.64 -5.21
N LEU A 78 -17.53 15.51 -4.54
CA LEU A 78 -16.72 14.30 -4.67
C LEU A 78 -16.79 13.74 -6.10
N GLU A 79 -17.96 13.81 -6.77
CA GLU A 79 -18.06 13.44 -8.18
C GLU A 79 -17.19 14.33 -9.06
N ALA A 80 -17.18 15.65 -8.85
CA ALA A 80 -16.35 16.58 -9.60
C ALA A 80 -14.85 16.31 -9.35
N SER A 81 -14.45 16.05 -8.10
CA SER A 81 -13.09 15.68 -7.72
C SER A 81 -12.64 14.41 -8.44
N LEU A 82 -13.45 13.35 -8.44
CA LEU A 82 -13.11 12.11 -9.16
C LEU A 82 -13.00 12.33 -10.68
N ARG A 83 -13.89 13.12 -11.29
CA ARG A 83 -13.80 13.46 -12.72
C ARG A 83 -12.51 14.21 -13.03
N ARG A 84 -12.08 15.13 -12.16
CA ARG A 84 -10.80 15.85 -12.30
C ARG A 84 -9.62 14.89 -12.28
N LEU A 85 -9.61 13.90 -11.38
CA LEU A 85 -8.54 12.90 -11.32
C LEU A 85 -8.52 12.01 -12.56
N VAL A 86 -9.69 11.54 -13.02
CA VAL A 86 -9.79 10.74 -14.25
C VAL A 86 -9.31 11.51 -15.48
N ALA A 87 -9.55 12.82 -15.54
CA ALA A 87 -9.07 13.67 -16.65
C ALA A 87 -7.53 13.74 -16.74
N LEU A 88 -6.79 13.47 -15.65
CA LEU A 88 -5.33 13.39 -15.66
C LEU A 88 -4.80 12.28 -16.59
N LYS A 89 -5.62 11.29 -16.92
CA LYS A 89 -5.29 10.24 -17.91
C LYS A 89 -5.08 10.80 -19.33
N MET A 90 -5.56 12.01 -19.62
CA MET A 90 -5.26 12.70 -20.87
C MET A 90 -3.78 13.12 -20.94
N THR A 91 -3.18 13.47 -19.80
CA THR A 91 -1.75 13.82 -19.68
C THR A 91 -0.87 12.59 -19.49
N ASN A 92 -1.32 11.63 -18.68
CA ASN A 92 -0.64 10.36 -18.48
C ASN A 92 -1.58 9.17 -18.77
N PRO A 93 -1.63 8.66 -20.02
CA PRO A 93 -2.53 7.55 -20.39
C PRO A 93 -2.25 6.23 -19.64
N ARG A 94 -1.12 6.10 -18.98
CA ARG A 94 -0.77 4.90 -18.16
C ARG A 94 -1.26 5.02 -16.72
N LEU A 95 -1.66 6.21 -16.28
CA LEU A 95 -2.20 6.43 -14.95
C LEU A 95 -3.48 5.61 -14.76
N LYS A 96 -3.60 4.95 -13.63
CA LYS A 96 -4.83 4.28 -13.18
C LYS A 96 -5.48 5.11 -12.08
N VAL A 97 -6.79 5.31 -12.19
CA VAL A 97 -7.60 5.97 -11.17
C VAL A 97 -8.51 4.93 -10.54
N ILE A 98 -8.32 4.68 -9.28
CA ILE A 98 -9.01 3.67 -8.48
C ILE A 98 -9.99 4.39 -7.55
N VAL A 99 -11.18 3.87 -7.39
CA VAL A 99 -12.12 4.39 -6.38
C VAL A 99 -11.91 3.60 -5.09
N SER A 100 -11.43 4.27 -4.07
CA SER A 100 -11.35 3.70 -2.72
C SER A 100 -12.70 3.87 -2.02
N ILE A 101 -13.20 2.78 -1.42
CA ILE A 101 -14.49 2.75 -0.70
C ILE A 101 -14.15 2.48 0.76
N GLY A 102 -14.65 3.33 1.68
CA GLY A 102 -14.41 3.17 3.11
C GLY A 102 -13.66 4.32 3.75
N GLY A 103 -12.56 4.00 4.44
CA GLY A 103 -11.74 4.91 5.25
C GLY A 103 -12.09 4.87 6.72
N TRP A 104 -11.32 5.60 7.53
CA TRP A 104 -11.53 5.67 8.97
C TRP A 104 -12.96 6.10 9.34
N MET A 105 -13.61 5.36 10.25
CA MET A 105 -15.00 5.53 10.69
C MET A 105 -16.07 5.17 9.64
N ALA A 106 -15.72 4.73 8.43
CA ALA A 106 -16.70 4.34 7.43
C ALA A 106 -17.40 3.04 7.81
N ASP A 107 -18.71 3.08 7.93
CA ASP A 107 -19.54 1.93 8.29
C ASP A 107 -20.20 1.28 7.05
N GLY A 108 -20.92 0.18 7.27
CA GLY A 108 -21.70 -0.54 6.25
C GLY A 108 -21.03 -1.78 5.68
N PHE A 109 -19.73 -1.97 5.82
CA PHE A 109 -19.03 -3.15 5.29
C PHE A 109 -19.53 -4.48 5.85
N SER A 110 -19.72 -4.55 7.17
CA SER A 110 -20.19 -5.77 7.83
C SER A 110 -21.59 -6.20 7.35
N ASP A 111 -22.45 -5.26 6.96
CA ASP A 111 -23.75 -5.54 6.35
C ASP A 111 -23.63 -5.88 4.86
N ALA A 112 -22.82 -5.14 4.12
CA ALA A 112 -22.57 -5.39 2.70
C ALA A 112 -21.91 -6.76 2.46
N ALA A 113 -21.05 -7.22 3.38
CA ALA A 113 -20.35 -8.51 3.28
C ALA A 113 -21.20 -9.71 3.75
N LEU A 114 -22.31 -9.50 4.47
CA LEU A 114 -23.00 -10.53 5.26
C LEU A 114 -23.58 -11.68 4.41
N THR A 115 -24.37 -11.36 3.40
CA THR A 115 -25.07 -12.35 2.57
C THR A 115 -24.60 -12.32 1.12
N GLU A 116 -24.87 -13.37 0.37
CA GLU A 116 -24.58 -13.38 -1.07
C GLU A 116 -25.28 -12.24 -1.81
N SER A 117 -26.55 -11.98 -1.47
CA SER A 117 -27.34 -10.91 -2.09
C SER A 117 -26.80 -9.52 -1.75
N SER A 118 -26.38 -9.27 -0.49
CA SER A 118 -25.78 -7.99 -0.12
C SER A 118 -24.39 -7.78 -0.76
N ARG A 119 -23.58 -8.82 -0.84
CA ARG A 119 -22.30 -8.78 -1.58
C ARG A 119 -22.49 -8.50 -3.06
N ALA A 120 -23.50 -9.15 -3.69
CA ALA A 120 -23.81 -8.91 -5.10
C ALA A 120 -24.27 -7.47 -5.34
N LEU A 121 -25.18 -6.95 -4.48
CA LEU A 121 -25.67 -5.56 -4.57
C LEU A 121 -24.51 -4.54 -4.45
N PHE A 122 -23.65 -4.73 -3.45
CA PHE A 122 -22.47 -3.89 -3.26
C PHE A 122 -21.53 -3.95 -4.49
N ALA A 123 -21.18 -5.16 -4.94
CA ALA A 123 -20.27 -5.34 -6.05
C ALA A 123 -20.82 -4.78 -7.37
N ASP A 124 -22.10 -4.97 -7.66
CA ASP A 124 -22.76 -4.39 -8.84
C ASP A 124 -22.72 -2.86 -8.79
N SER A 125 -23.02 -2.26 -7.63
CA SER A 125 -22.98 -0.80 -7.49
C SER A 125 -21.55 -0.25 -7.59
N ALA A 126 -20.54 -0.95 -7.11
CA ALA A 126 -19.14 -0.57 -7.28
C ALA A 126 -18.71 -0.61 -8.76
N VAL A 127 -19.13 -1.63 -9.52
CA VAL A 127 -18.88 -1.71 -10.97
C VAL A 127 -19.60 -0.58 -11.71
N ASP A 128 -20.84 -0.25 -11.34
CA ASP A 128 -21.58 0.87 -11.94
C ASP A 128 -20.87 2.20 -11.68
N LEU A 129 -20.31 2.39 -10.47
CA LEU A 129 -19.51 3.56 -10.13
C LEU A 129 -18.28 3.68 -11.04
N LEU A 130 -17.53 2.58 -11.26
CA LEU A 130 -16.41 2.57 -12.19
C LEU A 130 -16.81 2.97 -13.61
N ARG A 131 -17.91 2.43 -14.12
CA ARG A 131 -18.40 2.72 -15.49
C ARG A 131 -18.79 4.18 -15.61
N ARG A 132 -19.55 4.70 -14.65
CA ARG A 132 -20.03 6.09 -14.64
C ARG A 132 -18.90 7.11 -14.69
N PHE A 133 -17.78 6.84 -14.02
CA PHE A 133 -16.64 7.77 -13.93
C PHE A 133 -15.45 7.39 -14.80
N SER A 134 -15.49 6.26 -15.52
CA SER A 134 -14.36 5.76 -16.32
C SER A 134 -13.10 5.51 -15.46
N ALA A 135 -13.29 5.07 -14.22
CA ALA A 135 -12.24 4.67 -13.31
C ALA A 135 -11.68 3.28 -13.68
N ASP A 136 -10.56 2.87 -13.08
CA ASP A 136 -9.80 1.69 -13.51
C ASP A 136 -9.83 0.54 -12.50
N GLY A 137 -10.41 0.73 -11.34
CA GLY A 137 -10.50 -0.30 -10.30
C GLY A 137 -11.16 0.16 -9.02
N ILE A 138 -11.29 -0.78 -8.10
CA ILE A 138 -11.80 -0.58 -6.74
C ILE A 138 -10.67 -0.87 -5.75
N ASP A 139 -10.63 -0.09 -4.70
CA ASP A 139 -9.88 -0.30 -3.49
C ASP A 139 -10.87 -0.39 -2.32
N LEU A 140 -10.67 -1.30 -1.36
CA LEU A 140 -11.47 -1.34 -0.14
C LEU A 140 -10.62 -0.96 1.06
N ASP A 141 -11.06 0.04 1.76
CA ASP A 141 -10.45 0.54 2.99
C ASP A 141 -11.39 0.30 4.17
N TRP A 142 -11.44 -0.95 4.63
CA TRP A 142 -12.27 -1.36 5.76
C TRP A 142 -11.48 -1.33 7.06
N GLU A 143 -11.77 -0.38 7.95
CA GLU A 143 -11.02 -0.15 9.20
C GLU A 143 -11.89 -0.38 10.45
N TYR A 144 -12.06 -1.63 10.92
CA TYR A 144 -11.44 -2.86 10.45
C TYR A 144 -12.44 -4.02 10.48
N PRO A 145 -12.28 -5.07 9.65
CA PRO A 145 -13.12 -6.25 9.69
C PRO A 145 -13.13 -6.87 11.11
N GLY A 146 -14.29 -7.29 11.59
CA GLY A 146 -14.42 -7.97 12.87
C GLY A 146 -14.10 -7.14 14.12
N GLN A 147 -13.86 -5.84 13.98
CA GLN A 147 -13.45 -4.94 15.05
C GLN A 147 -14.35 -3.71 15.13
N GLY A 148 -14.86 -3.42 16.32
CA GLY A 148 -15.73 -2.26 16.56
C GLY A 148 -14.97 -0.96 16.84
N VAL A 149 -13.79 -0.76 16.26
CA VAL A 149 -13.03 0.48 16.41
C VAL A 149 -13.80 1.65 15.79
N ALA A 150 -13.61 2.83 16.32
CA ALA A 150 -14.29 4.05 15.88
C ALA A 150 -15.84 3.96 15.85
N GLY A 151 -16.44 2.96 16.51
CA GLY A 151 -17.87 2.78 16.62
C GLY A 151 -18.58 2.15 15.40
N ILE A 152 -17.82 1.62 14.44
CA ILE A 152 -18.39 0.93 13.28
C ILE A 152 -19.02 -0.40 13.66
N LYS A 153 -19.99 -0.85 12.87
CA LYS A 153 -20.61 -2.15 13.02
C LYS A 153 -19.67 -3.26 12.61
N TYR A 154 -19.62 -4.34 13.41
CA TYR A 154 -18.77 -5.49 13.15
C TYR A 154 -19.45 -6.81 13.57
N ARG A 155 -18.94 -7.91 13.04
CA ARG A 155 -19.34 -9.29 13.37
C ARG A 155 -18.11 -10.20 13.35
N ALA A 156 -18.16 -11.29 14.11
CA ALA A 156 -17.11 -12.31 14.07
C ALA A 156 -16.98 -12.94 12.68
N GLU A 157 -18.08 -13.06 11.95
CA GLU A 157 -18.14 -13.61 10.59
C GLU A 157 -17.55 -12.67 9.53
N ASP A 158 -17.22 -11.44 9.87
CA ASP A 158 -16.58 -10.50 8.94
C ASP A 158 -15.26 -11.07 8.41
N ARG A 159 -14.58 -11.88 9.21
CA ARG A 159 -13.35 -12.58 8.83
C ARG A 159 -13.52 -13.36 7.52
N GLN A 160 -14.53 -14.22 7.43
CA GLN A 160 -14.80 -15.02 6.23
C GLN A 160 -15.60 -14.24 5.19
N ASN A 161 -16.48 -13.36 5.65
CA ASN A 161 -17.33 -12.57 4.77
C ASN A 161 -16.54 -11.57 3.95
N PHE A 162 -15.43 -11.05 4.48
CA PHE A 162 -14.53 -10.19 3.72
C PHE A 162 -13.89 -10.93 2.55
N THR A 163 -13.41 -12.15 2.76
CA THR A 163 -12.89 -13.01 1.68
C THR A 163 -13.94 -13.22 0.59
N ARG A 164 -15.19 -13.54 0.98
CA ARG A 164 -16.30 -13.74 0.03
C ARG A 164 -16.71 -12.47 -0.70
N LEU A 165 -16.61 -11.30 -0.03
CA LEU A 165 -16.86 -10.01 -0.66
C LEU A 165 -15.82 -9.72 -1.75
N LEU A 166 -14.55 -9.97 -1.48
CA LEU A 166 -13.45 -9.80 -2.45
C LEU A 166 -13.59 -10.77 -3.63
N GLU A 167 -13.97 -12.01 -3.39
CA GLU A 167 -14.28 -12.98 -4.43
C GLU A 167 -15.41 -12.50 -5.35
N MET A 168 -16.51 -12.01 -4.77
CA MET A 168 -17.64 -11.46 -5.53
C MET A 168 -17.23 -10.24 -6.36
N LEU A 169 -16.51 -9.28 -5.75
CA LEU A 169 -15.98 -8.12 -6.44
C LEU A 169 -15.06 -8.51 -7.59
N ARG A 170 -14.11 -9.42 -7.37
CA ARG A 170 -13.19 -9.89 -8.41
C ARG A 170 -13.97 -10.49 -9.59
N SER A 171 -14.94 -11.35 -9.32
CA SER A 171 -15.79 -11.95 -10.34
C SER A 171 -16.55 -10.91 -11.17
N LYS A 172 -17.16 -9.91 -10.51
CA LYS A 172 -17.90 -8.83 -11.19
C LYS A 172 -16.99 -7.91 -11.98
N LEU A 173 -15.80 -7.57 -11.46
CA LEU A 173 -14.81 -6.75 -12.15
C LEU A 173 -14.23 -7.47 -13.38
N ASP A 174 -14.00 -8.79 -13.31
CA ASP A 174 -13.54 -9.58 -14.44
C ASP A 174 -14.61 -9.67 -15.54
N ALA A 175 -15.85 -9.95 -15.18
CA ALA A 175 -16.97 -9.94 -16.12
C ALA A 175 -17.16 -8.58 -16.80
N ALA A 176 -17.06 -7.49 -16.02
CA ALA A 176 -17.11 -6.13 -16.55
C ALA A 176 -15.93 -5.82 -17.48
N SER A 177 -14.74 -6.29 -17.16
CA SER A 177 -13.55 -6.15 -18.02
C SER A 177 -13.76 -6.84 -19.36
N VAL A 178 -14.23 -8.08 -19.37
CA VAL A 178 -14.54 -8.84 -20.59
C VAL A 178 -15.58 -8.09 -21.44
N THR A 179 -16.68 -7.65 -20.84
CA THR A 179 -17.77 -6.94 -21.55
C THR A 179 -17.28 -5.66 -22.22
N GLN A 180 -16.26 -4.99 -21.65
CA GLN A 180 -15.71 -3.75 -22.19
C GLN A 180 -14.44 -3.96 -23.03
N GLY A 181 -14.06 -5.20 -23.33
CA GLY A 181 -12.85 -5.51 -24.11
C GLY A 181 -11.55 -5.16 -23.38
N ARG A 182 -11.56 -5.01 -22.06
CA ARG A 182 -10.38 -4.70 -21.24
C ARG A 182 -9.61 -5.97 -20.94
N THR A 183 -8.38 -6.06 -21.43
CA THR A 183 -7.52 -7.26 -21.28
C THR A 183 -6.17 -6.93 -20.67
N GLY A 184 -5.48 -7.93 -20.13
CA GLY A 184 -4.13 -7.80 -19.56
C GLY A 184 -4.06 -6.69 -18.52
N ALA A 185 -3.09 -5.79 -18.66
CA ALA A 185 -2.94 -4.63 -17.77
C ALA A 185 -4.08 -3.60 -17.84
N GLY A 186 -4.98 -3.74 -18.81
CA GLY A 186 -6.15 -2.89 -18.97
C GLY A 186 -7.38 -3.34 -18.17
N ARG A 187 -7.39 -4.57 -17.61
CA ARG A 187 -8.51 -5.07 -16.81
C ARG A 187 -8.74 -4.23 -15.56
N TYR A 188 -9.95 -4.26 -15.02
CA TYR A 188 -10.25 -3.58 -13.77
C TYR A 188 -9.49 -4.21 -12.61
N THR A 189 -8.89 -3.38 -11.78
CA THR A 189 -8.08 -3.81 -10.63
C THR A 189 -8.89 -3.84 -9.34
N LEU A 190 -8.43 -4.66 -8.40
CA LEU A 190 -8.95 -4.74 -7.04
C LEU A 190 -7.80 -4.72 -6.05
N SER A 191 -7.83 -3.78 -5.11
CA SER A 191 -6.87 -3.68 -4.01
C SER A 191 -7.59 -3.48 -2.67
N ILE A 192 -6.83 -3.56 -1.59
CA ILE A 192 -7.29 -3.19 -0.25
C ILE A 192 -6.24 -2.33 0.43
N ALA A 193 -6.65 -1.49 1.38
CA ALA A 193 -5.81 -1.05 2.47
C ALA A 193 -5.81 -2.14 3.55
N SER A 194 -4.64 -2.41 4.13
CA SER A 194 -4.44 -3.47 5.11
C SER A 194 -3.59 -2.96 6.27
N ALA A 195 -3.83 -3.50 7.45
CA ALA A 195 -3.04 -3.24 8.65
C ALA A 195 -2.28 -4.49 9.10
N ASP A 196 -1.59 -4.38 10.23
CA ASP A 196 -0.87 -5.47 10.88
C ASP A 196 -1.61 -6.03 12.11
N ARG A 197 -0.99 -7.01 12.80
CA ARG A 197 -1.43 -7.61 14.08
C ARG A 197 -2.88 -8.07 14.07
N GLU A 198 -3.74 -7.42 14.87
CA GLU A 198 -5.15 -7.79 15.07
C GLU A 198 -5.94 -7.86 13.76
N TYR A 199 -5.50 -7.13 12.72
CA TYR A 199 -6.11 -7.24 11.39
C TYR A 199 -6.04 -8.68 10.85
N PHE A 200 -4.97 -9.41 11.13
CA PHE A 200 -4.79 -10.81 10.72
C PHE A 200 -5.66 -11.79 11.52
N ASP A 201 -5.99 -11.46 12.76
CA ASP A 201 -6.92 -12.28 13.56
C ASP A 201 -8.34 -12.24 12.99
N HIS A 202 -8.68 -11.13 12.33
CA HIS A 202 -9.99 -10.82 11.78
C HIS A 202 -10.07 -10.89 10.26
N THR A 203 -9.05 -11.40 9.58
CA THR A 203 -9.03 -11.62 8.12
C THR A 203 -8.45 -12.99 7.77
N GLU A 204 -8.80 -13.51 6.60
CA GLU A 204 -8.18 -14.72 6.03
C GLU A 204 -7.12 -14.28 5.01
N MET A 205 -6.06 -13.60 5.47
CA MET A 205 -5.05 -12.99 4.59
C MET A 205 -4.40 -14.03 3.66
N ASP A 206 -4.20 -15.26 4.15
CA ASP A 206 -3.70 -16.42 3.39
C ASP A 206 -4.60 -16.82 2.21
N ARG A 207 -5.87 -16.41 2.22
CA ARG A 207 -6.87 -16.74 1.21
C ARG A 207 -7.31 -15.54 0.37
N LEU A 208 -7.51 -14.39 1.00
CA LEU A 208 -8.08 -13.22 0.32
C LEU A 208 -7.14 -12.59 -0.71
N HIS A 209 -5.81 -12.71 -0.50
CA HIS A 209 -4.83 -12.08 -1.40
C HIS A 209 -4.90 -12.59 -2.84
N VAL A 210 -5.49 -13.78 -3.10
CA VAL A 210 -5.60 -14.34 -4.46
C VAL A 210 -6.53 -13.51 -5.35
N TYR A 211 -7.54 -12.86 -4.75
CA TYR A 211 -8.50 -12.00 -5.45
C TYR A 211 -7.97 -10.60 -5.75
N LEU A 212 -6.84 -10.21 -5.13
CA LEU A 212 -6.29 -8.87 -5.18
C LEU A 212 -5.16 -8.73 -6.21
N ASP A 213 -5.06 -7.56 -6.82
CA ASP A 213 -3.92 -7.17 -7.66
C ASP A 213 -2.75 -6.68 -6.82
N TRP A 214 -3.02 -6.00 -5.70
CA TRP A 214 -2.05 -5.61 -4.68
C TRP A 214 -2.75 -5.28 -3.35
N ILE A 215 -1.94 -5.09 -2.31
CA ILE A 215 -2.34 -4.71 -0.95
C ILE A 215 -1.56 -3.45 -0.57
N ASN A 216 -2.25 -2.38 -0.23
CA ASN A 216 -1.69 -1.15 0.33
C ASN A 216 -1.53 -1.35 1.84
N VAL A 217 -0.32 -1.60 2.31
CA VAL A 217 -0.08 -1.79 3.75
C VAL A 217 0.01 -0.44 4.44
N MET A 218 -0.90 -0.15 5.35
CA MET A 218 -0.91 1.07 6.17
C MET A 218 0.17 1.00 7.25
N SER A 219 1.44 1.07 6.85
CA SER A 219 2.62 1.00 7.72
C SER A 219 2.94 2.35 8.35
N TYR A 220 1.93 2.95 8.96
CA TYR A 220 1.96 4.21 9.69
C TYR A 220 0.91 4.20 10.81
N ASP A 221 0.82 5.28 11.59
CA ASP A 221 -0.03 5.42 12.77
C ASP A 221 0.25 4.38 13.87
N PHE A 222 1.48 3.87 13.93
CA PHE A 222 1.91 2.95 14.97
C PHE A 222 1.88 3.60 16.36
N PHE A 223 2.11 4.91 16.43
CA PHE A 223 1.95 5.73 17.62
C PHE A 223 0.98 6.88 17.34
N ASN A 224 -0.09 6.94 18.12
CA ASN A 224 -1.21 7.87 17.96
C ASN A 224 -1.87 8.15 19.31
N SER A 225 -3.09 8.71 19.33
CA SER A 225 -3.85 9.02 20.55
C SER A 225 -4.18 7.82 21.45
N LEU A 226 -4.03 6.59 20.95
CA LEU A 226 -4.33 5.37 21.70
C LEU A 226 -3.08 4.76 22.35
N THR A 227 -1.89 5.30 22.07
CA THR A 227 -0.64 4.81 22.66
C THR A 227 -0.30 5.57 23.96
N PRO A 228 0.27 4.91 25.00
CA PRO A 228 0.56 5.56 26.27
C PRO A 228 1.80 6.45 26.23
N THR A 229 2.63 6.31 25.22
CA THR A 229 3.90 7.02 25.04
C THR A 229 4.03 7.55 23.62
N THR A 230 4.94 8.49 23.45
CA THR A 230 5.46 8.91 22.14
C THR A 230 6.26 7.77 21.51
N GLY A 231 6.44 7.83 20.18
CA GLY A 231 7.22 6.86 19.41
C GLY A 231 7.17 7.21 17.93
N HIS A 232 7.78 6.38 17.07
CA HIS A 232 7.75 6.59 15.62
C HIS A 232 6.45 6.07 15.02
N HIS A 233 5.59 6.98 14.57
CA HIS A 233 4.31 6.57 13.98
C HIS A 233 4.47 5.85 12.62
N ALA A 234 5.63 5.99 11.97
CA ALA A 234 5.91 5.39 10.68
C ALA A 234 7.37 4.86 10.59
N GLY A 235 7.94 4.37 11.71
CA GLY A 235 9.29 3.80 11.73
C GLY A 235 9.43 2.61 10.77
N LEU A 236 10.58 2.53 10.06
CA LEU A 236 10.87 1.34 9.24
C LEU A 236 11.15 0.12 10.12
N TYR A 237 11.87 0.33 11.23
CA TYR A 237 12.20 -0.70 12.22
C TYR A 237 11.86 -0.19 13.63
N ARG A 238 11.85 -1.08 14.60
CA ARG A 238 11.63 -0.72 16.00
C ARG A 238 12.73 0.19 16.53
N ALA A 239 12.33 1.20 17.32
CA ALA A 239 13.25 2.11 17.97
C ALA A 239 14.01 1.43 19.10
N ALA A 240 13.30 0.74 20.00
CA ALA A 240 13.90 -0.03 21.09
C ALA A 240 13.38 -1.46 21.12
N ALA A 241 14.25 -2.38 21.53
CA ALA A 241 13.86 -3.79 21.70
C ALA A 241 12.97 -4.03 22.95
N THR A 242 12.68 -2.99 23.72
CA THR A 242 12.16 -3.11 25.09
C THR A 242 10.66 -2.90 25.22
N VAL A 243 9.98 -2.36 24.21
CA VAL A 243 8.53 -2.16 24.27
C VAL A 243 7.84 -3.25 23.44
N PRO A 244 7.19 -4.25 24.09
CA PRO A 244 6.54 -5.37 23.37
C PRO A 244 5.43 -4.95 22.40
N THR A 245 4.86 -3.75 22.61
CA THR A 245 3.80 -3.17 21.79
C THR A 245 4.33 -2.33 20.63
N ASP A 246 5.64 -2.19 20.51
CA ASP A 246 6.26 -1.40 19.44
C ASP A 246 5.96 -2.03 18.06
N ARG A 247 5.52 -1.19 17.11
CA ARG A 247 5.12 -1.57 15.76
C ARG A 247 6.04 -0.88 14.77
N ASP A 248 6.28 -1.51 13.65
CA ASP A 248 7.10 -0.97 12.58
C ASP A 248 6.70 -1.52 11.20
N ALA A 249 7.21 -0.87 10.16
CA ALA A 249 6.86 -1.22 8.79
C ALA A 249 7.45 -2.57 8.34
N ASP A 250 8.62 -2.94 8.82
CA ASP A 250 9.28 -4.22 8.51
C ASP A 250 8.50 -5.41 9.07
N ASP A 251 8.04 -5.31 10.32
CA ASP A 251 7.19 -6.35 10.93
C ASP A 251 5.84 -6.45 10.21
N SER A 252 5.23 -5.33 9.82
CA SER A 252 3.99 -5.32 9.03
C SER A 252 4.17 -6.05 7.69
N VAL A 253 5.26 -5.79 6.96
CA VAL A 253 5.59 -6.50 5.71
C VAL A 253 5.84 -7.98 5.95
N LYS A 254 6.63 -8.33 6.97
CA LYS A 254 6.93 -9.73 7.32
C LYS A 254 5.67 -10.53 7.66
N GLN A 255 4.70 -9.91 8.34
CA GLN A 255 3.44 -10.56 8.68
C GLN A 255 2.63 -10.90 7.41
N HIS A 256 2.57 -10.00 6.42
CA HIS A 256 1.93 -10.28 5.13
C HIS A 256 2.65 -11.39 4.37
N LEU A 257 3.98 -11.36 4.31
CA LEU A 257 4.78 -12.42 3.67
C LEU A 257 4.59 -13.78 4.36
N ALA A 258 4.55 -13.81 5.69
CA ALA A 258 4.31 -15.03 6.47
C ALA A 258 2.91 -15.62 6.24
N ALA A 259 1.92 -14.78 5.91
CA ALA A 259 0.58 -15.21 5.51
C ALA A 259 0.51 -15.71 4.04
N GLY A 260 1.63 -15.75 3.33
CA GLY A 260 1.70 -16.24 1.95
C GLY A 260 1.40 -15.20 0.87
N VAL A 261 1.29 -13.91 1.23
CA VAL A 261 1.12 -12.84 0.23
C VAL A 261 2.40 -12.71 -0.59
N PRO A 262 2.34 -12.81 -1.93
CA PRO A 262 3.51 -12.57 -2.79
C PRO A 262 4.08 -11.16 -2.61
N SER A 263 5.41 -11.03 -2.53
CA SER A 263 6.07 -9.75 -2.26
C SER A 263 5.69 -8.65 -3.26
N GLU A 264 5.52 -9.00 -4.53
CA GLU A 264 5.11 -8.09 -5.60
C GLU A 264 3.66 -7.57 -5.49
N LYS A 265 2.85 -8.16 -4.59
CA LYS A 265 1.52 -7.64 -4.24
C LYS A 265 1.54 -6.71 -3.04
N ILE A 266 2.62 -6.66 -2.26
CA ILE A 266 2.74 -5.80 -1.07
C ILE A 266 3.24 -4.42 -1.52
N VAL A 267 2.46 -3.38 -1.24
CA VAL A 267 2.80 -1.97 -1.49
C VAL A 267 2.97 -1.29 -0.15
N LEU A 268 4.19 -0.82 0.13
CA LEU A 268 4.55 -0.23 1.42
C LEU A 268 3.93 1.17 1.57
N GLY A 269 3.16 1.38 2.63
CA GLY A 269 2.59 2.66 2.98
C GLY A 269 3.58 3.59 3.69
N VAL A 270 3.53 4.87 3.37
CA VAL A 270 4.26 5.94 4.05
C VAL A 270 3.33 7.13 4.31
N ALA A 271 3.64 7.90 5.34
CA ALA A 271 2.82 9.03 5.75
C ALA A 271 3.40 10.34 5.20
N PHE A 272 2.54 11.15 4.57
CA PHE A 272 2.88 12.52 4.20
C PHE A 272 2.50 13.54 5.29
N TYR A 273 2.35 13.03 6.51
CA TYR A 273 2.00 13.79 7.71
C TYR A 273 2.81 13.32 8.92
N GLY A 274 2.75 14.10 10.00
CA GLY A 274 3.29 13.73 11.30
C GLY A 274 2.22 13.69 12.38
N ARG A 275 2.56 13.10 13.53
CA ARG A 275 1.72 13.04 14.73
C ARG A 275 2.38 13.84 15.86
N GLY A 276 1.62 14.77 16.46
CA GLY A 276 2.05 15.65 17.52
C GLY A 276 1.60 15.19 18.90
N PHE A 277 2.50 15.38 19.90
CA PHE A 277 2.27 15.06 21.31
C PHE A 277 2.80 16.19 22.18
N ALA A 278 2.02 16.68 23.14
CA ALA A 278 2.38 17.77 24.04
C ALA A 278 2.41 17.34 25.51
N GLY A 279 3.15 18.11 26.32
CA GLY A 279 3.37 17.77 27.72
C GLY A 279 4.23 16.52 27.90
N VAL A 280 5.09 16.24 26.94
CA VAL A 280 5.96 15.06 26.92
C VAL A 280 7.06 15.21 28.00
N LYS A 281 7.40 14.13 28.71
CA LYS A 281 8.51 14.14 29.67
C LYS A 281 9.82 14.45 28.93
N PRO A 282 10.67 15.39 29.45
CA PRO A 282 11.89 15.84 28.77
C PRO A 282 13.08 14.88 28.99
N ILE A 283 12.85 13.59 28.77
CA ILE A 283 13.86 12.53 28.82
C ILE A 283 14.04 12.03 27.40
N ASP A 284 15.26 11.70 26.99
CA ASP A 284 15.60 11.17 25.66
C ASP A 284 15.00 11.97 24.47
N ASN A 285 14.99 13.30 24.62
CA ASN A 285 14.37 14.24 23.67
C ASN A 285 12.92 13.91 23.38
N GLY A 286 12.18 13.41 24.37
CA GLY A 286 10.77 13.08 24.28
C GLY A 286 10.43 11.77 23.57
N LEU A 287 11.40 10.98 23.12
CA LEU A 287 11.14 9.68 22.50
C LEU A 287 10.79 8.62 23.55
N GLU A 288 9.77 7.81 23.28
CA GLU A 288 9.25 6.75 24.18
C GLU A 288 8.83 7.26 25.56
N GLN A 289 8.35 8.50 25.63
CA GLN A 289 7.96 9.15 26.87
C GLN A 289 6.44 9.29 27.01
N PRO A 290 5.89 9.21 28.24
CA PRO A 290 4.51 9.60 28.50
C PRO A 290 4.26 11.07 28.12
N TYR A 291 3.05 11.35 27.68
CA TYR A 291 2.60 12.68 27.26
C TYR A 291 1.26 13.06 27.92
N GLU A 292 0.91 14.34 27.94
CA GLU A 292 -0.32 14.83 28.54
C GLU A 292 -1.47 14.95 27.50
N ARG A 293 -1.14 15.28 26.24
CA ARG A 293 -2.12 15.52 25.20
C ARG A 293 -1.60 15.10 23.81
N PHE A 294 -2.45 14.42 23.05
CA PHE A 294 -2.25 14.20 21.63
C PHE A 294 -2.71 15.46 20.86
N GLU A 295 -1.87 15.97 19.95
CA GLU A 295 -2.15 17.21 19.20
C GLU A 295 -2.70 16.97 17.80
N GLY A 296 -2.80 15.70 17.37
CA GLY A 296 -3.34 15.36 16.07
C GLY A 296 -2.28 15.21 14.97
N ALA A 297 -2.72 15.42 13.73
CA ALA A 297 -1.87 15.37 12.54
C ALA A 297 -1.36 16.76 12.15
N HIS A 298 -0.19 16.78 11.52
CA HIS A 298 0.41 17.94 10.84
C HIS A 298 0.81 17.51 9.44
N ASP A 299 0.30 18.16 8.40
CA ASP A 299 0.74 17.96 7.04
C ASP A 299 2.27 18.08 6.93
N TYR A 300 2.92 17.26 6.08
CA TYR A 300 4.37 17.38 5.89
C TYR A 300 4.77 18.80 5.45
N SER A 301 3.99 19.41 4.56
CA SER A 301 4.23 20.79 4.13
C SER A 301 4.17 21.78 5.30
N GLU A 302 3.25 21.61 6.25
CA GLU A 302 3.21 22.44 7.46
C GLU A 302 4.45 22.21 8.33
N LEU A 303 4.88 20.95 8.49
CA LEU A 303 6.10 20.61 9.23
C LEU A 303 7.33 21.29 8.62
N ALA A 304 7.49 21.22 7.30
CA ALA A 304 8.59 21.85 6.59
C ALA A 304 8.55 23.39 6.67
N GLU A 305 7.37 23.99 6.59
CA GLU A 305 7.20 25.43 6.62
C GLU A 305 7.37 26.01 8.03
N LYS A 306 6.88 25.35 9.08
CA LYS A 306 6.73 25.95 10.41
C LYS A 306 7.60 25.31 11.50
N PHE A 307 7.95 24.03 11.41
CA PHE A 307 8.52 23.29 12.54
C PHE A 307 9.95 22.80 12.32
N ILE A 308 10.28 22.27 11.14
CA ILE A 308 11.61 21.68 10.90
C ILE A 308 12.70 22.74 11.00
N GLY A 309 13.48 22.70 12.09
CA GLY A 309 14.53 23.68 12.39
C GLY A 309 14.03 25.09 12.72
N LYS A 310 12.76 25.23 13.13
CA LYS A 310 12.10 26.51 13.41
C LYS A 310 11.38 26.47 14.78
N GLN A 311 11.00 27.62 15.31
CA GLN A 311 10.19 27.78 16.53
C GLN A 311 10.71 26.98 17.74
N GLY A 312 12.03 26.73 17.83
CA GLY A 312 12.63 25.96 18.91
C GLY A 312 12.58 24.46 18.75
N PHE A 313 12.03 23.95 17.63
CA PHE A 313 12.07 22.54 17.30
C PHE A 313 13.44 22.15 16.73
N VAL A 314 14.00 21.07 17.29
CA VAL A 314 15.23 20.43 16.80
C VAL A 314 14.85 19.10 16.15
N ARG A 315 15.38 18.89 14.93
CA ARG A 315 15.23 17.60 14.23
C ARG A 315 16.24 16.60 14.76
N TYR A 316 15.76 15.47 15.21
CA TYR A 316 16.54 14.29 15.57
C TYR A 316 16.37 13.17 14.55
N TRP A 317 17.28 12.23 14.59
CA TRP A 317 17.24 11.02 13.76
C TRP A 317 17.47 9.79 14.63
N ASP A 318 16.54 8.86 14.59
CA ASP A 318 16.72 7.53 15.18
C ASP A 318 17.33 6.58 14.14
N ASP A 319 18.58 6.18 14.37
CA ASP A 319 19.28 5.31 13.42
C ASP A 319 18.80 3.84 13.49
N ARG A 320 18.12 3.42 14.55
CA ARG A 320 17.49 2.11 14.62
C ARG A 320 16.19 2.10 13.84
N ALA A 321 15.26 2.96 14.16
CA ALA A 321 13.96 3.05 13.50
C ALA A 321 14.05 3.56 12.05
N LYS A 322 15.19 4.16 11.65
CA LYS A 322 15.37 4.87 10.37
C LYS A 322 14.32 5.95 10.16
N ALA A 323 13.99 6.65 11.23
CA ALA A 323 12.93 7.66 11.27
C ALA A 323 13.40 8.99 11.89
N PRO A 324 12.91 10.14 11.38
CA PRO A 324 13.09 11.45 12.01
C PRO A 324 12.03 11.70 13.08
N TYR A 325 12.33 12.62 13.97
CA TYR A 325 11.36 13.25 14.85
C TYR A 325 11.79 14.67 15.23
N LEU A 326 10.84 15.49 15.65
CA LEU A 326 11.08 16.83 16.15
C LEU A 326 10.86 16.85 17.66
N TRP A 327 11.72 17.55 18.36
CA TRP A 327 11.60 17.83 19.78
C TRP A 327 11.76 19.30 20.06
N ASN A 328 10.83 19.86 20.83
CA ASN A 328 10.94 21.20 21.41
C ASN A 328 10.94 21.09 22.94
N SER A 329 12.09 21.32 23.55
CA SER A 329 12.26 21.16 25.00
C SER A 329 11.52 22.24 25.80
N ALA A 330 11.31 23.44 25.24
CA ALA A 330 10.63 24.54 25.92
C ALA A 330 9.12 24.30 26.00
N SER A 331 8.48 23.87 24.91
CA SER A 331 7.06 23.54 24.88
C SER A 331 6.76 22.07 25.29
N ARG A 332 7.79 21.23 25.45
CA ARG A 332 7.68 19.80 25.69
C ARG A 332 6.83 19.10 24.62
N THR A 333 7.05 19.49 23.36
CA THR A 333 6.31 18.96 22.21
C THR A 333 7.20 18.02 21.40
N PHE A 334 6.68 16.82 21.11
CA PHE A 334 7.27 15.80 20.26
C PHE A 334 6.42 15.63 19.00
N ILE A 335 7.06 15.58 17.82
CA ILE A 335 6.38 15.30 16.55
C ILE A 335 7.15 14.20 15.83
N THR A 336 6.49 13.12 15.51
CA THR A 336 7.02 12.03 14.68
C THR A 336 6.48 12.15 13.26
N TYR A 337 7.31 11.88 12.23
CA TYR A 337 6.94 12.08 10.83
C TYR A 337 7.88 11.30 9.90
N ASP A 338 7.58 11.28 8.58
CA ASP A 338 8.52 10.88 7.54
C ASP A 338 9.13 12.10 6.84
N ASP A 339 10.39 11.98 6.40
CA ASP A 339 11.09 13.02 5.65
C ASP A 339 11.77 12.42 4.40
N PRO A 340 12.40 13.24 3.52
CA PRO A 340 13.08 12.75 2.33
C PRO A 340 14.13 11.66 2.61
N ARG A 341 14.78 11.68 3.78
CA ARG A 341 15.77 10.67 4.17
C ARG A 341 15.11 9.34 4.49
N SER A 342 14.08 9.33 5.35
CA SER A 342 13.36 8.10 5.73
C SER A 342 12.62 7.50 4.54
N ILE A 343 11.96 8.31 3.71
CA ILE A 343 11.32 7.88 2.46
C ILE A 343 12.34 7.22 1.52
N GLY A 344 13.52 7.82 1.33
CA GLY A 344 14.58 7.23 0.51
C GLY A 344 15.09 5.89 1.04
N ILE A 345 15.12 5.70 2.37
CA ILE A 345 15.48 4.41 2.99
C ILE A 345 14.37 3.38 2.77
N LYS A 346 13.11 3.74 2.98
CA LYS A 346 11.95 2.89 2.72
C LYS A 346 11.87 2.47 1.24
N ALA A 347 12.19 3.38 0.32
CA ALA A 347 12.26 3.07 -1.10
C ALA A 347 13.34 2.02 -1.43
N ARG A 348 14.51 2.09 -0.79
CA ARG A 348 15.53 1.04 -0.92
C ARG A 348 15.09 -0.29 -0.32
N TYR A 349 14.37 -0.24 0.82
CA TYR A 349 13.76 -1.42 1.44
C TYR A 349 12.79 -2.11 0.48
N VAL A 350 11.88 -1.36 -0.15
CA VAL A 350 10.93 -1.88 -1.15
C VAL A 350 11.65 -2.62 -2.27
N LYS A 351 12.74 -2.06 -2.80
CA LYS A 351 13.54 -2.72 -3.85
C LYS A 351 14.26 -3.97 -3.36
N ALA A 352 14.90 -3.89 -2.20
CA ALA A 352 15.66 -5.00 -1.62
C ALA A 352 14.77 -6.22 -1.35
N HIS A 353 13.52 -5.99 -0.93
CA HIS A 353 12.54 -7.04 -0.65
C HIS A 353 11.63 -7.39 -1.83
N ARG A 354 11.86 -6.77 -3.01
CA ARG A 354 11.05 -6.97 -4.24
C ARG A 354 9.56 -6.75 -4.00
N LEU A 355 9.21 -5.74 -3.19
CA LEU A 355 7.83 -5.38 -2.95
C LEU A 355 7.19 -4.75 -4.19
N GLY A 356 5.87 -4.68 -4.24
CA GLY A 356 5.11 -4.17 -5.39
C GLY A 356 5.22 -2.67 -5.64
N GLY A 357 5.67 -1.90 -4.66
CA GLY A 357 5.81 -0.45 -4.77
C GLY A 357 5.63 0.29 -3.45
N MET A 358 5.31 1.57 -3.56
CA MET A 358 5.02 2.45 -2.42
C MET A 358 3.65 3.10 -2.57
N MET A 359 2.94 3.24 -1.47
CA MET A 359 1.69 3.98 -1.33
C MET A 359 1.88 5.09 -0.29
N PHE A 360 1.11 6.16 -0.38
CA PHE A 360 1.15 7.20 0.64
C PHE A 360 -0.23 7.82 0.92
N TRP A 361 -0.45 8.12 2.18
CA TRP A 361 -1.52 8.96 2.70
C TRP A 361 -0.94 10.31 3.10
N GLU A 362 -1.37 11.49 2.56
CA GLU A 362 -2.07 11.61 1.29
C GLU A 362 -1.45 12.78 0.46
N LEU A 363 -1.79 12.89 -0.80
CA LEU A 363 -1.09 13.74 -1.76
C LEU A 363 -1.14 15.24 -1.44
N SER A 364 -2.24 15.76 -0.84
CA SER A 364 -2.38 17.20 -0.56
C SER A 364 -1.51 17.66 0.60
N GLU A 365 -0.98 16.74 1.40
CA GLU A 365 -0.14 17.01 2.56
C GLU A 365 1.33 17.31 2.18
N ASP A 366 1.74 17.00 0.93
CA ASP A 366 3.07 17.34 0.35
C ASP A 366 2.92 18.32 -0.82
N ARG A 367 2.56 19.57 -0.53
CA ARG A 367 2.20 20.59 -1.53
C ARG A 367 3.31 20.95 -2.52
N ASN A 368 4.55 20.67 -2.16
CA ASN A 368 5.72 20.98 -2.98
C ASN A 368 6.35 19.72 -3.63
N ASP A 369 5.68 18.57 -3.54
CA ASP A 369 6.15 17.27 -4.04
C ASP A 369 7.53 16.83 -3.48
N GLU A 370 7.93 17.30 -2.30
CA GLU A 370 9.25 17.03 -1.73
C GLU A 370 9.43 15.53 -1.44
N LEU A 371 8.42 14.90 -0.83
CA LEU A 371 8.40 13.47 -0.54
C LEU A 371 8.07 12.66 -1.79
N LEU A 372 7.09 13.11 -2.58
CA LEU A 372 6.71 12.47 -3.85
C LEU A 372 7.87 12.38 -4.81
N ASP A 373 8.69 13.42 -4.92
CA ASP A 373 9.88 13.43 -5.77
C ASP A 373 10.91 12.38 -5.39
N VAL A 374 11.10 12.14 -4.08
CA VAL A 374 11.98 11.06 -3.60
C VAL A 374 11.43 9.70 -4.00
N ILE A 375 10.13 9.45 -3.81
CA ILE A 375 9.47 8.20 -4.22
C ILE A 375 9.62 8.01 -5.72
N ALA A 376 9.23 9.02 -6.52
CA ALA A 376 9.23 8.93 -7.98
C ALA A 376 10.62 8.66 -8.55
N ARG A 377 11.65 9.36 -8.07
CA ARG A 377 13.04 9.11 -8.47
C ARG A 377 13.52 7.72 -8.05
N SER A 378 13.24 7.32 -6.81
CA SER A 378 13.70 6.05 -6.27
C SER A 378 13.05 4.85 -6.96
N MET A 379 11.74 4.90 -7.23
CA MET A 379 11.02 3.78 -7.85
C MET A 379 11.30 3.62 -9.34
N ARG A 380 11.78 4.66 -10.03
CA ARG A 380 12.12 4.63 -11.46
C ARG A 380 13.59 4.32 -11.74
N SER A 381 14.50 4.60 -10.80
CA SER A 381 15.89 4.23 -10.94
C SER A 381 16.04 2.71 -10.97
N LYS A 382 16.84 2.18 -11.89
CA LYS A 382 17.21 0.76 -11.97
C LYS A 382 18.01 0.32 -10.75
#